data_379b6451eb0df16db9d1e7681fd4db3a
#
_entry.id   379b6451eb0df16db9d1e7681fd4db3a
#
_cell.length_a   1.000
_cell.length_b   1.000
_cell.length_c   1.000
_cell.angle_alpha   90.00
_cell.angle_beta   90.00
_cell.angle_gamma   90.00
#
_symmetry.space_group_name_H-M   'P 1'
#
loop_
_entity.id
_entity.type
_entity.pdbx_description
1 polymer ?
#
loop_
_entity_poly.entity_id
_entity_poly.type
_entity_poly.pdbx_seq_one_letter_code
_entity_poly.pdbx_strand_id
1 'polypeptide(L)'
;MDNGADLIDLNEILTDIVVPKIEVGSVSASESKPSQKDIFAEEKRKAWDKSVEARCDFTYRLRLTRRSNVNFVSIWQKSLYGRTLTEIKADDDMVQFFADSIVPVIKEMLGYNLPNGDWAVVTTPKRRHLTKNFATRISEVIAQQLGIPFYEDVASCRSKQRMNAVFTLNVLPKEANLIVFDDFVTTGQTLASMRRLLEEHGKNLVFFTGINNKL
;
A
#
# COMPACT_ATOMS: atom_id res chain seq x y z
N MET A 1 3.52 57.70 21.06
CA MET A 1 2.27 57.11 20.59
C MET A 1 2.33 55.67 20.93
N ASP A 2 1.76 55.35 22.03
CA ASP A 2 1.85 54.04 22.68
C ASP A 2 0.65 53.21 22.22
N ASN A 3 0.85 52.13 21.47
CA ASN A 3 -0.19 51.20 21.05
C ASN A 3 -0.19 50.02 22.01
N GLY A 4 -0.86 50.23 23.15
CA GLY A 4 -1.18 49.12 24.05
C GLY A 4 -2.18 48.16 23.35
N ALA A 5 -1.74 47.01 22.97
CA ALA A 5 -2.61 45.91 22.58
C ALA A 5 -3.12 45.25 23.88
N ASP A 6 -4.40 45.46 24.18
CA ASP A 6 -5.10 44.79 25.28
C ASP A 6 -5.05 43.25 25.03
N LEU A 7 -4.26 42.56 25.80
CA LEU A 7 -4.26 41.11 25.88
C LEU A 7 -5.54 40.65 26.58
N ILE A 8 -6.46 40.07 25.84
CA ILE A 8 -7.68 39.46 26.37
C ILE A 8 -7.28 38.28 27.25
N ASP A 9 -7.58 38.36 28.56
CA ASP A 9 -7.35 37.26 29.48
C ASP A 9 -8.38 36.15 29.27
N LEU A 10 -7.95 35.06 28.68
CA LEU A 10 -8.77 33.88 28.41
C LEU A 10 -9.36 33.23 29.69
N ASN A 11 -8.78 33.51 30.86
CA ASN A 11 -9.30 32.97 32.11
C ASN A 11 -10.57 33.68 32.57
N GLU A 12 -10.77 34.93 32.17
CA GLU A 12 -11.98 35.71 32.50
C GLU A 12 -13.21 35.22 31.71
N ILE A 13 -12.99 34.68 30.49
CA ILE A 13 -14.08 34.17 29.65
C ILE A 13 -14.55 32.77 30.11
N LEU A 14 -13.68 32.00 30.78
CA LEU A 14 -14.01 30.63 31.22
C LEU A 14 -14.82 30.57 32.54
N THR A 15 -14.89 31.65 33.29
CA THR A 15 -15.64 31.68 34.55
C THR A 15 -17.17 31.77 34.39
N ASP A 16 -17.66 32.20 33.25
CA ASP A 16 -19.12 32.37 33.00
C ASP A 16 -19.80 31.18 32.32
N ILE A 17 -19.07 30.08 32.09
CA ILE A 17 -19.68 28.85 31.53
C ILE A 17 -20.29 28.03 32.64
N VAL A 18 -21.58 28.28 32.92
CA VAL A 18 -22.38 27.45 33.83
C VAL A 18 -22.66 26.12 33.11
N VAL A 19 -21.90 25.08 33.45
CA VAL A 19 -22.22 23.72 32.99
C VAL A 19 -23.38 23.18 33.80
N PRO A 20 -24.56 22.89 33.17
CA PRO A 20 -25.69 22.33 33.89
C PRO A 20 -25.31 20.97 34.49
N LYS A 21 -25.45 20.77 35.79
CA LYS A 21 -25.35 19.46 36.45
C LYS A 21 -26.49 18.58 35.93
N ILE A 22 -26.14 17.60 35.12
CA ILE A 22 -27.06 16.53 34.73
C ILE A 22 -27.12 15.56 35.91
N GLU A 23 -28.25 15.52 36.61
CA GLU A 23 -28.51 14.46 37.59
C GLU A 23 -28.67 13.15 36.85
N VAL A 24 -27.70 12.23 37.08
CA VAL A 24 -27.77 10.86 36.53
C VAL A 24 -28.78 10.10 37.38
N GLY A 25 -30.04 10.09 36.92
CA GLY A 25 -31.06 9.19 37.43
C GLY A 25 -30.60 7.74 37.20
N SER A 26 -30.71 6.92 38.24
CA SER A 26 -30.39 5.49 38.21
C SER A 26 -31.29 4.77 37.17
N VAL A 27 -30.74 4.48 35.99
CA VAL A 27 -31.40 3.64 34.99
C VAL A 27 -30.89 2.22 35.20
N SER A 28 -31.84 1.31 35.51
CA SER A 28 -31.64 -0.12 35.63
C SER A 28 -31.03 -0.73 34.36
N ALA A 29 -30.09 -1.64 34.57
CA ALA A 29 -29.40 -2.37 33.53
C ALA A 29 -30.38 -3.18 32.66
N SER A 30 -30.45 -2.91 31.37
CA SER A 30 -30.64 -3.86 30.26
C SER A 30 -30.88 -3.10 28.96
N GLU A 31 -29.79 -2.85 28.25
CA GLU A 31 -29.72 -2.80 26.79
C GLU A 31 -28.30 -2.35 26.42
N SER A 32 -27.47 -3.31 26.05
CA SER A 32 -26.11 -3.02 25.59
C SER A 32 -26.19 -2.27 24.26
N LYS A 33 -25.91 -0.97 24.28
CA LYS A 33 -25.68 -0.18 23.06
C LYS A 33 -24.50 -0.80 22.30
N PRO A 34 -24.63 -1.07 21.00
CA PRO A 34 -23.49 -1.56 20.22
C PRO A 34 -22.32 -0.56 20.33
N SER A 35 -21.18 -1.03 20.77
CA SER A 35 -20.02 -0.20 20.97
C SER A 35 -19.54 0.38 19.63
N GLN A 36 -19.08 1.63 19.62
CA GLN A 36 -18.49 2.28 18.43
C GLN A 36 -17.39 1.43 17.74
N LYS A 37 -16.80 0.47 18.47
CA LYS A 37 -15.85 -0.51 17.93
C LYS A 37 -16.46 -1.45 16.88
N ASP A 38 -17.75 -1.74 16.96
CA ASP A 38 -18.38 -2.73 16.09
C ASP A 38 -18.72 -2.18 14.70
N ILE A 39 -19.07 -0.89 14.60
CA ILE A 39 -19.34 -0.23 13.32
C ILE A 39 -18.06 -0.17 12.45
N PHE A 40 -16.94 0.21 13.04
CA PHE A 40 -15.65 0.23 12.33
C PHE A 40 -15.12 -1.18 12.03
N ALA A 41 -15.44 -2.17 12.85
CA ALA A 41 -15.10 -3.57 12.59
C ALA A 41 -15.89 -4.14 11.42
N GLU A 42 -17.16 -3.76 11.29
CA GLU A 42 -18.05 -4.21 10.22
C GLU A 42 -17.69 -3.56 8.88
N GLU A 43 -17.39 -2.25 8.85
CA GLU A 43 -16.86 -1.59 7.66
C GLU A 43 -15.51 -2.16 7.21
N LYS A 44 -14.62 -2.49 8.16
CA LYS A 44 -13.36 -3.18 7.86
C LYS A 44 -13.57 -4.59 7.33
N ARG A 45 -14.55 -5.34 7.82
CA ARG A 45 -14.95 -6.63 7.27
C ARG A 45 -15.47 -6.49 5.84
N LYS A 46 -16.42 -5.59 5.60
CA LYS A 46 -16.96 -5.32 4.25
C LYS A 46 -15.86 -4.92 3.25
N ALA A 47 -14.87 -4.12 3.67
CA ALA A 47 -13.73 -3.76 2.81
C ALA A 47 -12.77 -4.94 2.58
N TRP A 48 -12.61 -5.83 3.56
CA TRP A 48 -11.82 -7.05 3.44
C TRP A 48 -12.51 -8.05 2.51
N ASP A 49 -13.81 -8.31 2.71
CA ASP A 49 -14.60 -9.23 1.91
C ASP A 49 -14.61 -8.80 0.43
N LYS A 50 -14.77 -7.49 0.17
CA LYS A 50 -14.64 -6.94 -1.20
C LYS A 50 -13.26 -7.15 -1.84
N SER A 51 -12.19 -7.26 -1.06
CA SER A 51 -10.85 -7.52 -1.60
C SER A 51 -10.59 -9.01 -1.82
N VAL A 52 -11.19 -9.88 -1.01
CA VAL A 52 -11.11 -11.34 -1.16
C VAL A 52 -11.94 -11.82 -2.35
N GLU A 53 -13.08 -11.17 -2.61
CA GLU A 53 -13.94 -11.43 -3.77
C GLU A 53 -13.41 -10.81 -5.08
N ALA A 54 -12.33 -10.01 -5.02
CA ALA A 54 -11.75 -9.44 -6.23
C ALA A 54 -11.26 -10.55 -7.14
N ARG A 55 -11.66 -10.48 -8.41
CA ARG A 55 -11.33 -11.45 -9.45
C ARG A 55 -10.49 -10.81 -10.55
N CYS A 56 -9.77 -11.65 -11.28
CA CYS A 56 -9.04 -11.26 -12.48
C CYS A 56 -9.23 -12.33 -13.56
N ASP A 57 -9.59 -11.90 -14.74
CA ASP A 57 -9.76 -12.75 -15.94
C ASP A 57 -8.49 -12.81 -16.80
N PHE A 58 -7.42 -12.13 -16.36
CA PHE A 58 -6.14 -12.01 -17.06
C PHE A 58 -6.23 -11.47 -18.49
N THR A 59 -7.32 -10.78 -18.82
CA THR A 59 -7.37 -10.02 -20.07
C THR A 59 -6.30 -8.93 -20.03
N TYR A 60 -5.36 -8.97 -20.96
CA TYR A 60 -4.26 -8.01 -21.05
C TYR A 60 -4.80 -6.60 -21.29
N ARG A 61 -4.59 -5.71 -20.33
CA ARG A 61 -5.05 -4.31 -20.35
C ARG A 61 -4.00 -3.42 -19.69
N LEU A 62 -2.89 -3.22 -20.37
CA LEU A 62 -1.82 -2.36 -19.87
C LEU A 62 -2.33 -0.95 -19.58
N ARG A 63 -2.11 -0.45 -18.38
CA ARG A 63 -2.52 0.90 -17.97
C ARG A 63 -1.46 1.58 -17.10
N LEU A 64 -1.18 2.83 -17.45
CA LEU A 64 -0.54 3.76 -16.52
C LEU A 64 -1.62 4.41 -15.66
N THR A 65 -1.50 4.23 -14.35
CA THR A 65 -2.50 4.69 -13.37
C THR A 65 -1.81 5.55 -12.32
N ARG A 66 -2.49 6.59 -11.84
CA ARG A 66 -2.03 7.42 -10.71
C ARG A 66 -2.94 7.21 -9.50
N ARG A 67 -2.35 6.83 -8.35
CA ARG A 67 -3.03 6.74 -7.06
C ARG A 67 -2.11 7.15 -5.92
N SER A 68 -2.67 7.81 -4.91
CA SER A 68 -1.89 8.28 -3.74
C SER A 68 -0.59 8.99 -4.15
N ASN A 69 -0.65 9.79 -5.22
CA ASN A 69 0.48 10.50 -5.83
C ASN A 69 1.58 9.60 -6.45
N VAL A 70 1.32 8.32 -6.67
CA VAL A 70 2.24 7.42 -7.36
C VAL A 70 1.68 7.04 -8.71
N ASN A 71 2.51 7.16 -9.76
CA ASN A 71 2.24 6.59 -11.07
C ASN A 71 2.77 5.16 -11.09
N PHE A 72 1.96 4.22 -11.55
CA PHE A 72 2.37 2.83 -11.70
C PHE A 72 1.75 2.21 -12.94
N VAL A 73 2.44 1.24 -13.50
CA VAL A 73 1.98 0.45 -14.65
C VAL A 73 1.37 -0.84 -14.14
N SER A 74 0.18 -1.17 -14.62
CA SER A 74 -0.50 -2.43 -14.31
C SER A 74 -0.82 -3.19 -15.59
N ILE A 75 -0.68 -4.51 -15.57
CA ILE A 75 -0.94 -5.38 -16.73
C ILE A 75 -2.41 -5.78 -16.80
N TRP A 76 -2.98 -6.12 -15.66
CA TRP A 76 -4.36 -6.56 -15.56
C TRP A 76 -5.19 -5.65 -14.70
N GLN A 77 -6.48 -5.71 -14.92
CA GLN A 77 -7.46 -4.97 -14.14
C GLN A 77 -8.36 -5.95 -13.41
N LYS A 78 -8.94 -5.51 -12.28
CA LYS A 78 -10.02 -6.24 -11.62
C LYS A 78 -11.13 -6.52 -12.62
N SER A 79 -11.67 -7.73 -12.57
CA SER A 79 -12.82 -8.18 -13.36
C SER A 79 -13.94 -8.68 -12.46
N LEU A 80 -15.14 -8.82 -13.01
CA LEU A 80 -16.25 -9.53 -12.38
C LEU A 80 -16.11 -11.06 -12.54
N TYR A 81 -15.26 -11.48 -13.47
CA TYR A 81 -15.05 -12.86 -13.85
C TYR A 81 -13.61 -13.31 -13.57
N GLY A 82 -13.35 -14.60 -13.77
CA GLY A 82 -12.02 -15.16 -13.61
C GLY A 82 -11.73 -15.63 -12.20
N ARG A 83 -10.45 -15.81 -11.89
CA ARG A 83 -9.95 -16.35 -10.62
C ARG A 83 -9.97 -15.30 -9.52
N THR A 84 -10.27 -15.71 -8.30
CA THR A 84 -10.13 -14.86 -7.12
C THR A 84 -8.65 -14.62 -6.80
N LEU A 85 -8.37 -13.54 -6.07
CA LEU A 85 -7.00 -13.28 -5.63
C LEU A 85 -6.43 -14.36 -4.72
N THR A 86 -7.27 -15.00 -3.95
CA THR A 86 -6.87 -16.11 -3.07
C THR A 86 -6.41 -17.31 -3.89
N GLU A 87 -7.17 -17.69 -4.92
CA GLU A 87 -6.81 -18.77 -5.86
C GLU A 87 -5.53 -18.44 -6.63
N ILE A 88 -5.37 -17.18 -7.08
CA ILE A 88 -4.17 -16.74 -7.79
C ILE A 88 -2.94 -16.86 -6.90
N LYS A 89 -3.02 -16.41 -5.65
CA LYS A 89 -1.88 -16.44 -4.71
C LYS A 89 -1.54 -17.83 -4.19
N ALA A 90 -2.50 -18.76 -4.22
CA ALA A 90 -2.30 -20.14 -3.82
C ALA A 90 -1.66 -21.01 -4.91
N ASP A 91 -1.63 -20.51 -6.14
CA ASP A 91 -1.13 -21.22 -7.30
C ASP A 91 0.32 -20.78 -7.60
N ASP A 92 1.25 -21.73 -7.44
CA ASP A 92 2.68 -21.46 -7.65
C ASP A 92 3.04 -21.16 -9.11
N ASP A 93 2.30 -21.69 -10.07
CA ASP A 93 2.51 -21.44 -11.50
C ASP A 93 2.23 -19.97 -11.85
N MET A 94 1.39 -19.30 -11.06
CA MET A 94 1.08 -17.88 -11.25
C MET A 94 2.27 -16.98 -10.99
N VAL A 95 3.27 -17.42 -10.22
CA VAL A 95 4.50 -16.64 -9.99
C VAL A 95 5.25 -16.45 -11.31
N GLN A 96 5.47 -17.55 -12.03
CA GLN A 96 6.14 -17.53 -13.32
C GLN A 96 5.29 -16.78 -14.36
N PHE A 97 3.99 -17.05 -14.43
CA PHE A 97 3.06 -16.37 -15.33
C PHE A 97 3.07 -14.84 -15.17
N PHE A 98 3.08 -14.34 -13.93
CA PHE A 98 3.18 -12.89 -13.67
C PHE A 98 4.51 -12.32 -14.15
N ALA A 99 5.62 -12.98 -13.84
CA ALA A 99 6.95 -12.53 -14.25
C ALA A 99 7.06 -12.51 -15.79
N ASP A 100 6.66 -13.57 -16.47
CA ASP A 100 6.69 -13.68 -17.94
C ASP A 100 5.84 -12.62 -18.64
N SER A 101 4.76 -12.20 -17.98
CA SER A 101 3.90 -11.15 -18.50
C SER A 101 4.44 -9.73 -18.27
N ILE A 102 5.17 -9.52 -17.18
CA ILE A 102 5.65 -8.19 -16.76
C ILE A 102 7.01 -7.84 -17.35
N VAL A 103 7.91 -8.80 -17.43
CA VAL A 103 9.29 -8.58 -17.91
C VAL A 103 9.34 -7.97 -19.32
N PRO A 104 8.54 -8.42 -20.32
CA PRO A 104 8.50 -7.77 -21.62
C PRO A 104 8.12 -6.29 -21.53
N VAL A 105 7.13 -5.95 -20.69
CA VAL A 105 6.68 -4.57 -20.48
C VAL A 105 7.79 -3.71 -19.87
N ILE A 106 8.50 -4.25 -18.88
CA ILE A 106 9.65 -3.56 -18.25
C ILE A 106 10.73 -3.28 -19.32
N LYS A 107 11.08 -4.28 -20.13
CA LYS A 107 12.09 -4.15 -21.18
C LYS A 107 11.68 -3.13 -22.25
N GLU A 108 10.42 -3.12 -22.63
CA GLU A 108 9.87 -2.16 -23.59
C GLU A 108 9.92 -0.72 -23.06
N MET A 109 9.62 -0.52 -21.78
CA MET A 109 9.56 0.81 -21.16
C MET A 109 10.93 1.35 -20.74
N LEU A 110 11.82 0.51 -20.22
CA LEU A 110 13.09 0.91 -19.60
C LEU A 110 14.30 0.57 -20.47
N GLY A 111 14.10 -0.17 -21.55
CA GLY A 111 15.14 -0.65 -22.46
C GLY A 111 15.65 -2.04 -22.10
N TYR A 112 16.36 -2.65 -23.07
CA TYR A 112 16.85 -4.03 -22.95
C TYR A 112 18.22 -4.13 -22.25
N ASN A 113 18.88 -3.01 -22.00
CA ASN A 113 20.22 -2.98 -21.43
C ASN A 113 20.26 -2.76 -19.91
N LEU A 114 19.20 -3.20 -19.22
CA LEU A 114 19.07 -3.06 -17.76
C LEU A 114 20.24 -3.68 -16.96
N PRO A 115 20.83 -4.84 -17.34
CA PRO A 115 21.96 -5.41 -16.61
C PRO A 115 23.21 -4.55 -16.61
N ASN A 116 23.40 -3.73 -17.64
CA ASN A 116 24.54 -2.80 -17.73
C ASN A 116 24.23 -1.41 -17.18
N GLY A 117 22.99 -1.20 -16.72
CA GLY A 117 22.54 0.01 -16.06
C GLY A 117 22.61 -0.14 -14.53
N ASP A 118 22.33 0.94 -13.85
CA ASP A 118 22.30 1.00 -12.39
C ASP A 118 20.87 0.71 -11.89
N TRP A 119 20.38 -0.53 -12.14
CA TRP A 119 19.02 -0.98 -11.85
C TRP A 119 18.98 -2.15 -10.88
N ALA A 120 17.98 -2.15 -9.98
CA ALA A 120 17.62 -3.30 -9.15
C ALA A 120 16.10 -3.45 -9.02
N VAL A 121 15.66 -4.65 -8.68
CA VAL A 121 14.25 -4.93 -8.33
C VAL A 121 14.12 -4.92 -6.81
N VAL A 122 13.06 -4.29 -6.33
CA VAL A 122 12.65 -4.31 -4.93
C VAL A 122 11.16 -4.65 -4.83
N THR A 123 10.78 -5.28 -3.72
CA THR A 123 9.37 -5.59 -3.44
C THR A 123 8.83 -4.71 -2.31
N THR A 124 7.51 -4.62 -2.23
CA THR A 124 6.84 -3.93 -1.13
C THR A 124 6.97 -4.71 0.18
N PRO A 125 6.98 -4.04 1.35
CA PRO A 125 7.19 -4.70 2.64
C PRO A 125 6.16 -5.78 2.96
N LYS A 126 6.65 -6.89 3.47
CA LYS A 126 5.81 -7.98 4.01
C LYS A 126 5.11 -7.49 5.29
N ARG A 127 3.78 -7.57 5.33
CA ARG A 127 3.01 -7.08 6.49
C ARG A 127 2.75 -8.12 7.57
N ARG A 128 2.72 -9.41 7.24
CA ARG A 128 2.22 -10.47 8.14
C ARG A 128 3.01 -11.78 8.09
N HIS A 129 3.86 -11.98 7.11
CA HIS A 129 4.54 -13.25 6.91
C HIS A 129 6.05 -13.08 7.00
N LEU A 130 6.68 -13.97 7.75
CA LEU A 130 8.15 -14.08 7.81
C LEU A 130 8.71 -14.77 6.55
N THR A 131 7.87 -15.52 5.84
CA THR A 131 8.23 -16.23 4.60
C THR A 131 8.00 -15.34 3.37
N LYS A 132 8.64 -15.69 2.25
CA LYS A 132 8.45 -15.03 0.96
C LYS A 132 6.97 -15.05 0.57
N ASN A 133 6.38 -13.87 0.41
CA ASN A 133 5.01 -13.74 -0.06
C ASN A 133 4.95 -13.81 -1.60
N PHE A 134 3.74 -13.78 -2.17
CA PHE A 134 3.52 -13.88 -3.61
C PHE A 134 4.25 -12.77 -4.40
N ALA A 135 4.15 -11.50 -3.97
CA ALA A 135 4.85 -10.38 -4.61
C ALA A 135 6.38 -10.54 -4.56
N THR A 136 6.93 -11.01 -3.43
CA THR A 136 8.37 -11.27 -3.27
C THR A 136 8.86 -12.33 -4.26
N ARG A 137 8.11 -13.44 -4.39
CA ARG A 137 8.45 -14.53 -5.30
C ARG A 137 8.47 -14.07 -6.75
N ILE A 138 7.46 -13.29 -7.15
CA ILE A 138 7.39 -12.70 -8.49
C ILE A 138 8.56 -11.74 -8.72
N SER A 139 8.85 -10.85 -7.77
CA SER A 139 9.95 -9.88 -7.87
C SER A 139 11.30 -10.55 -8.05
N GLU A 140 11.54 -11.68 -7.38
CA GLU A 140 12.77 -12.47 -7.51
C GLU A 140 12.89 -13.04 -8.93
N VAL A 141 11.83 -13.62 -9.48
CA VAL A 141 11.80 -14.13 -10.87
C VAL A 141 11.98 -13.00 -11.88
N ILE A 142 11.34 -11.85 -11.67
CA ILE A 142 11.52 -10.65 -12.52
C ILE A 142 13.00 -10.24 -12.54
N ALA A 143 13.65 -10.14 -11.38
CA ALA A 143 15.05 -9.75 -11.30
C ALA A 143 15.96 -10.75 -11.99
N GLN A 144 15.70 -12.04 -11.82
CA GLN A 144 16.43 -13.12 -12.50
C GLN A 144 16.29 -13.01 -14.03
N GLN A 145 15.09 -12.81 -14.55
CA GLN A 145 14.85 -12.69 -16.00
C GLN A 145 15.40 -11.40 -16.61
N LEU A 146 15.51 -10.34 -15.80
CA LEU A 146 16.13 -9.09 -16.20
C LEU A 146 17.66 -9.11 -16.04
N GLY A 147 18.22 -10.06 -15.30
CA GLY A 147 19.65 -10.16 -14.99
C GLY A 147 20.16 -9.01 -14.10
N ILE A 148 19.32 -8.51 -13.18
CA ILE A 148 19.65 -7.40 -12.25
C ILE A 148 19.46 -7.84 -10.79
N PRO A 149 20.11 -7.15 -9.82
CA PRO A 149 19.97 -7.47 -8.40
C PRO A 149 18.53 -7.41 -7.89
N PHE A 150 18.23 -8.28 -6.90
CA PHE A 150 16.99 -8.29 -6.16
C PHE A 150 17.25 -8.01 -4.68
N TYR A 151 16.48 -7.07 -4.09
CA TYR A 151 16.51 -6.76 -2.66
C TYR A 151 15.14 -7.07 -2.04
N GLU A 152 15.09 -8.13 -1.24
CA GLU A 152 13.84 -8.64 -0.66
C GLU A 152 13.29 -7.74 0.47
N ASP A 153 14.15 -7.38 1.42
CA ASP A 153 13.76 -6.73 2.67
C ASP A 153 14.27 -5.28 2.76
N VAL A 154 14.06 -4.50 1.70
CA VAL A 154 14.44 -3.08 1.67
C VAL A 154 13.75 -2.29 2.77
N ALA A 155 12.49 -2.61 3.04
CA ALA A 155 11.69 -1.90 4.04
C ALA A 155 10.86 -2.86 4.90
N SER A 156 10.60 -2.46 6.13
CA SER A 156 9.68 -3.13 7.04
C SER A 156 8.55 -2.21 7.48
N CYS A 157 7.40 -2.81 7.79
CA CYS A 157 6.25 -2.09 8.31
C CYS A 157 6.00 -2.52 9.76
N ARG A 158 6.24 -1.64 10.74
CA ARG A 158 6.01 -1.91 12.16
C ARG A 158 4.54 -1.83 12.57
N SER A 159 3.71 -1.16 11.76
CA SER A 159 2.30 -0.93 12.09
C SER A 159 1.41 -2.06 11.58
N LYS A 160 0.58 -2.62 12.45
CA LYS A 160 -0.53 -3.50 12.06
C LYS A 160 -1.66 -2.74 11.35
N GLN A 161 -1.63 -1.42 11.34
CA GLN A 161 -2.65 -0.57 10.72
C GLN A 161 -2.42 -0.45 9.21
N ARG A 162 -3.49 -0.60 8.44
CA ARG A 162 -3.45 -0.50 6.97
C ARG A 162 -3.33 0.93 6.44
N MET A 163 -3.82 1.90 7.21
CA MET A 163 -3.76 3.32 6.86
C MET A 163 -2.56 3.97 7.55
N ASN A 164 -1.84 4.81 6.82
CA ASN A 164 -0.66 5.55 7.28
C ASN A 164 0.47 4.65 7.83
N ALA A 165 0.70 3.51 7.18
CA ALA A 165 1.81 2.63 7.55
C ALA A 165 3.14 3.37 7.38
N VAL A 166 3.85 3.57 8.48
CA VAL A 166 5.21 4.10 8.46
C VAL A 166 6.15 2.95 8.13
N PHE A 167 6.88 3.10 7.04
CA PHE A 167 7.91 2.15 6.65
C PHE A 167 9.25 2.57 7.22
N THR A 168 10.02 1.58 7.66
CA THR A 168 11.40 1.76 8.12
C THR A 168 12.31 1.10 7.12
N LEU A 169 13.34 1.81 6.68
CA LEU A 169 14.38 1.27 5.81
C LEU A 169 15.21 0.23 6.58
N ASN A 170 15.38 -0.95 6.01
CA ASN A 170 16.25 -2.00 6.55
C ASN A 170 17.55 -2.07 5.76
N VAL A 171 17.44 -2.09 4.43
CA VAL A 171 18.59 -2.17 3.51
C VAL A 171 18.38 -1.15 2.40
N LEU A 172 19.39 -0.32 2.17
CA LEU A 172 19.40 0.60 1.05
C LEU A 172 20.09 -0.08 -0.15
N PRO A 173 19.37 -0.30 -1.28
CA PRO A 173 19.99 -0.79 -2.51
C PRO A 173 21.14 0.11 -2.96
N LYS A 174 22.17 -0.46 -3.56
CA LYS A 174 23.32 0.31 -4.08
C LYS A 174 22.93 1.08 -5.33
N GLU A 175 22.12 0.48 -6.16
CA GLU A 175 21.67 0.97 -7.46
C GLU A 175 20.84 2.26 -7.31
N ALA A 176 21.03 3.22 -8.22
CA ALA A 176 20.31 4.47 -8.20
C ALA A 176 18.85 4.33 -8.67
N ASN A 177 18.59 3.36 -9.56
CA ASN A 177 17.30 3.16 -10.18
C ASN A 177 16.65 1.88 -9.68
N LEU A 178 15.41 1.97 -9.20
CA LEU A 178 14.72 0.83 -8.59
C LEU A 178 13.38 0.56 -9.29
N ILE A 179 13.18 -0.70 -9.67
CA ILE A 179 11.90 -1.23 -10.10
C ILE A 179 11.17 -1.74 -8.85
N VAL A 180 10.11 -1.07 -8.45
CA VAL A 180 9.27 -1.47 -7.31
C VAL A 180 8.09 -2.26 -7.83
N PHE A 181 7.96 -3.52 -7.42
CA PHE A 181 6.87 -4.39 -7.80
C PHE A 181 5.93 -4.70 -6.64
N ASP A 182 4.62 -4.69 -6.93
CA ASP A 182 3.55 -5.17 -6.03
C ASP A 182 2.58 -6.06 -6.83
N ASP A 183 2.09 -7.14 -6.24
CA ASP A 183 1.20 -8.09 -6.93
C ASP A 183 -0.18 -7.49 -7.20
N PHE A 184 -0.66 -6.62 -6.28
CA PHE A 184 -2.01 -6.14 -6.28
C PHE A 184 -2.16 -4.77 -5.63
N VAL A 185 -2.66 -3.79 -6.39
CA VAL A 185 -2.84 -2.42 -5.90
C VAL A 185 -4.31 -2.04 -5.77
N THR A 186 -4.73 -1.66 -4.57
CA THR A 186 -6.08 -1.13 -4.28
C THR A 186 -6.05 0.39 -4.15
N THR A 187 -5.45 0.91 -3.10
CA THR A 187 -5.39 2.35 -2.81
C THR A 187 -4.10 3.01 -3.27
N GLY A 188 -3.05 2.24 -3.49
CA GLY A 188 -1.71 2.75 -3.79
C GLY A 188 -0.91 3.25 -2.57
N GLN A 189 -1.45 3.14 -1.35
CA GLN A 189 -0.77 3.64 -0.14
C GLN A 189 0.56 2.92 0.14
N THR A 190 0.63 1.63 -0.17
CA THR A 190 1.88 0.87 -0.03
C THR A 190 2.96 1.42 -0.95
N LEU A 191 2.62 1.66 -2.23
CA LEU A 191 3.53 2.25 -3.20
C LEU A 191 3.93 3.67 -2.81
N ALA A 192 2.98 4.49 -2.30
CA ALA A 192 3.26 5.85 -1.84
C ALA A 192 4.22 5.87 -0.63
N SER A 193 4.10 4.92 0.28
CA SER A 193 5.01 4.80 1.43
C SER A 193 6.41 4.35 0.99
N MET A 194 6.51 3.41 0.04
CA MET A 194 7.78 3.01 -0.57
C MET A 194 8.43 4.19 -1.32
N ARG A 195 7.63 4.92 -2.09
CA ARG A 195 8.10 6.09 -2.81
C ARG A 195 8.75 7.10 -1.87
N ARG A 196 8.03 7.53 -0.82
CA ARG A 196 8.56 8.49 0.15
C ARG A 196 9.87 8.01 0.74
N LEU A 197 9.89 6.77 1.23
CA LEU A 197 11.05 6.18 1.88
C LEU A 197 12.29 6.18 0.98
N LEU A 198 12.14 5.77 -0.28
CA LEU A 198 13.28 5.57 -1.17
C LEU A 198 13.71 6.87 -1.87
N GLU A 199 12.78 7.78 -2.19
CA GLU A 199 13.10 9.12 -2.73
C GLU A 199 13.86 9.97 -1.71
N GLU A 200 13.57 9.86 -0.40
CA GLU A 200 14.34 10.52 0.67
C GLU A 200 15.81 10.08 0.68
N HIS A 201 16.12 8.91 0.11
CA HIS A 201 17.47 8.38 -0.04
C HIS A 201 18.04 8.55 -1.46
N GLY A 202 17.45 9.43 -2.26
CA GLY A 202 17.95 9.79 -3.59
C GLY A 202 17.75 8.71 -4.66
N LYS A 203 16.80 7.77 -4.49
CA LYS A 203 16.53 6.71 -5.47
C LYS A 203 15.50 7.13 -6.50
N ASN A 204 15.73 6.77 -7.77
CA ASN A 204 14.77 6.88 -8.86
C ASN A 204 13.88 5.64 -8.88
N LEU A 205 12.56 5.82 -9.00
CA LEU A 205 11.61 4.72 -8.81
C LEU A 205 10.68 4.58 -10.02
N VAL A 206 10.52 3.35 -10.47
CA VAL A 206 9.48 2.96 -11.42
C VAL A 206 8.62 1.86 -10.78
N PHE A 207 7.31 2.03 -10.83
CA PHE A 207 6.37 1.14 -10.16
C PHE A 207 5.61 0.29 -11.16
N PHE A 208 5.68 -1.04 -10.94
CA PHE A 208 4.90 -2.02 -11.69
C PHE A 208 4.01 -2.82 -10.75
N THR A 209 2.86 -3.21 -11.24
CA THR A 209 1.93 -4.06 -10.49
C THR A 209 1.29 -5.07 -11.43
N GLY A 210 0.97 -6.24 -10.89
CA GLY A 210 0.23 -7.23 -11.65
C GLY A 210 -1.20 -6.77 -11.88
N ILE A 211 -2.00 -6.66 -10.82
CA ILE A 211 -3.44 -6.40 -10.90
C ILE A 211 -3.80 -5.07 -10.23
N ASN A 212 -4.50 -4.23 -10.97
CA ASN A 212 -5.10 -3.01 -10.48
C ASN A 212 -6.55 -3.28 -10.02
N ASN A 213 -6.81 -3.21 -8.70
CA ASN A 213 -8.11 -3.49 -8.08
C ASN A 213 -9.05 -2.28 -8.10
N LYS A 214 -9.20 -1.63 -9.22
CA LYS A 214 -10.24 -0.61 -9.40
C LYS A 214 -10.82 -0.76 -10.79
N LEU A 215 -12.11 -0.89 -10.83
CA LEU A 215 -12.89 -0.75 -12.07
C LEU A 215 -12.90 0.71 -12.49
#